data_5bd9ca9ff62424c9f2102c2bddd48173
#
_entry.id   5bd9ca9ff62424c9f2102c2bddd48173
#
_cell.length_a   1.000
_cell.length_b   1.000
_cell.length_c   1.000
_cell.angle_alpha   90.00
_cell.angle_beta   90.00
_cell.angle_gamma   90.00
#
_symmetry.space_group_name_H-M   'P 1'
#
loop_
_entity.id
_entity.type
_entity.pdbx_description
1 polymer ?
#
loop_
_entity_poly.entity_id
_entity_poly.type
_entity_poly.pdbx_seq_one_letter_code
_entity_poly.pdbx_strand_id
1 'polypeptide(L)'
;MIDLHCHILPGVDDGSPDAETSLSMARHAAESGVTAIAVTPHCNLPGFRRNYRGPDYHRQLNDLRELLTQENIPLRLYSGAEVFADPSNIRTLIEQHELITLGGSRYLLVEFDFGLSGSVLLRTLEAIAQRGLVP
;
A
#
# COMPACT_ATOMS: atom_id res chain seq x y z
N MET A 1 -8.96 -8.46 -13.98
CA MET A 1 -8.84 -8.68 -12.51
C MET A 1 -8.15 -7.46 -11.90
N ILE A 2 -8.47 -7.11 -10.64
CA ILE A 2 -7.77 -6.04 -9.90
C ILE A 2 -7.02 -6.70 -8.74
N ASP A 3 -5.73 -6.41 -8.62
CA ASP A 3 -4.91 -6.82 -7.49
C ASP A 3 -4.95 -5.71 -6.42
N LEU A 4 -5.30 -6.06 -5.19
CA LEU A 4 -5.45 -5.10 -4.09
C LEU A 4 -4.27 -5.08 -3.12
N HIS A 5 -3.28 -5.95 -3.31
CA HIS A 5 -2.12 -6.06 -2.42
C HIS A 5 -0.86 -6.43 -3.21
N CYS A 6 0.00 -5.44 -3.48
CA CYS A 6 1.22 -5.65 -4.26
C CYS A 6 2.32 -4.65 -3.89
N HIS A 7 3.50 -5.18 -3.57
CA HIS A 7 4.72 -4.42 -3.24
C HIS A 7 5.57 -4.17 -4.49
N ILE A 8 4.99 -3.44 -5.45
CA ILE A 8 5.59 -3.23 -6.76
C ILE A 8 6.46 -1.96 -6.86
N LEU A 9 6.44 -1.06 -5.84
CA LEU A 9 7.29 0.13 -5.87
C LEU A 9 8.77 -0.24 -5.70
N PRO A 10 9.66 0.27 -6.58
CA PRO A 10 11.06 -0.14 -6.57
C PRO A 10 11.82 0.41 -5.36
N GLY A 11 12.47 -0.48 -4.59
CA GLY A 11 13.40 -0.14 -3.53
C GLY A 11 12.81 0.55 -2.29
N VAL A 12 11.52 0.40 -2.03
CA VAL A 12 10.85 1.07 -0.89
C VAL A 12 10.62 0.15 0.31
N ASP A 13 10.53 -1.15 0.07
CA ASP A 13 10.32 -2.17 1.09
C ASP A 13 10.95 -3.51 0.66
N ASP A 14 10.45 -4.62 1.17
CA ASP A 14 10.92 -5.98 0.87
C ASP A 14 10.32 -6.59 -0.42
N GLY A 15 9.54 -5.83 -1.17
CA GLY A 15 8.98 -6.23 -2.45
C GLY A 15 9.98 -6.07 -3.60
N SER A 16 9.64 -5.26 -4.60
CA SER A 16 10.51 -5.02 -5.75
C SER A 16 11.80 -4.27 -5.36
N PRO A 17 13.00 -4.84 -5.59
CA PRO A 17 14.24 -4.17 -5.24
C PRO A 17 14.60 -3.01 -6.18
N ASP A 18 14.13 -3.04 -7.41
CA ASP A 18 14.51 -2.09 -8.47
C ASP A 18 13.42 -1.94 -9.55
N ALA A 19 13.61 -0.98 -10.45
CA ALA A 19 12.68 -0.68 -11.51
C ALA A 19 12.53 -1.83 -12.54
N GLU A 20 13.59 -2.58 -12.81
CA GLU A 20 13.56 -3.73 -13.74
C GLU A 20 12.66 -4.83 -13.19
N THR A 21 12.79 -5.14 -11.92
CA THR A 21 11.93 -6.11 -11.22
C THR A 21 10.48 -5.62 -11.19
N SER A 22 10.24 -4.33 -10.89
CA SER A 22 8.89 -3.75 -10.94
C SER A 22 8.24 -3.90 -12.32
N LEU A 23 8.98 -3.63 -13.39
CA LEU A 23 8.51 -3.81 -14.77
C LEU A 23 8.23 -5.28 -15.09
N SER A 24 9.08 -6.20 -14.62
CA SER A 24 8.86 -7.65 -14.78
C SER A 24 7.58 -8.10 -14.07
N MET A 25 7.37 -7.68 -12.81
CA MET A 25 6.13 -7.95 -12.06
C MET A 25 4.90 -7.42 -12.80
N ALA A 26 4.98 -6.18 -13.30
CA ALA A 26 3.88 -5.55 -14.04
C ALA A 26 3.53 -6.31 -15.34
N ARG A 27 4.53 -6.76 -16.11
CA ARG A 27 4.32 -7.58 -17.32
C ARG A 27 3.62 -8.89 -16.98
N HIS A 28 4.13 -9.63 -16.00
CA HIS A 28 3.52 -10.89 -15.57
C HIS A 28 2.08 -10.71 -15.09
N ALA A 29 1.80 -9.64 -14.32
CA ALA A 29 0.44 -9.32 -13.89
C ALA A 29 -0.48 -9.06 -15.09
N ALA A 30 -0.06 -8.22 -16.04
CA ALA A 30 -0.83 -7.89 -17.23
C ALA A 30 -1.09 -9.13 -18.10
N GLU A 31 -0.07 -9.97 -18.35
CA GLU A 31 -0.17 -11.23 -19.09
C GLU A 31 -1.11 -12.23 -18.41
N SER A 32 -1.20 -12.19 -17.07
CA SER A 32 -2.13 -13.00 -16.27
C SER A 32 -3.55 -12.42 -16.20
N GLY A 33 -3.84 -11.33 -16.90
CA GLY A 33 -5.17 -10.71 -16.96
C GLY A 33 -5.46 -9.74 -15.82
N VAL A 34 -4.45 -9.30 -15.07
CA VAL A 34 -4.59 -8.18 -14.15
C VAL A 34 -4.62 -6.87 -14.95
N THR A 35 -5.62 -6.03 -14.69
CA THR A 35 -5.82 -4.75 -15.39
C THR A 35 -5.48 -3.55 -14.52
N ALA A 36 -5.40 -3.76 -13.21
CA ALA A 36 -5.07 -2.72 -12.24
C ALA A 36 -4.46 -3.32 -10.97
N ILE A 37 -3.57 -2.57 -10.33
CA ILE A 37 -2.94 -2.88 -9.05
C ILE A 37 -3.13 -1.71 -8.10
N ALA A 38 -3.55 -1.98 -6.86
CA ALA A 38 -3.33 -1.08 -5.74
C ALA A 38 -1.89 -1.29 -5.24
N VAL A 39 -1.09 -0.25 -5.32
CA VAL A 39 0.32 -0.27 -4.93
C VAL A 39 0.39 -0.11 -3.42
N THR A 40 0.78 -1.16 -2.71
CA THR A 40 0.65 -1.25 -1.25
C THR A 40 1.99 -1.55 -0.56
N PRO A 41 2.98 -0.64 -0.64
CA PRO A 41 4.20 -0.83 0.14
C PRO A 41 3.90 -0.80 1.64
N HIS A 42 4.74 -1.47 2.42
CA HIS A 42 4.67 -1.42 3.88
C HIS A 42 4.72 0.01 4.40
N CYS A 43 3.81 0.35 5.30
CA CYS A 43 3.69 1.64 5.97
C CYS A 43 3.57 1.43 7.48
N ASN A 44 4.21 2.27 8.28
CA ASN A 44 4.21 2.21 9.75
C ASN A 44 4.86 0.95 10.36
N LEU A 45 5.36 0.05 9.54
CA LEU A 45 6.12 -1.12 9.99
C LEU A 45 7.53 -0.68 10.44
N PRO A 46 8.08 -1.17 11.55
CA PRO A 46 9.47 -0.94 11.93
C PRO A 46 10.43 -1.32 10.81
N GLY A 47 11.24 -0.37 10.36
CA GLY A 47 12.11 -0.52 9.18
C GLY A 47 11.55 0.08 7.88
N PHE A 48 10.23 0.13 7.71
CA PHE A 48 9.54 0.63 6.50
C PHE A 48 8.56 1.78 6.78
N ARG A 49 8.88 2.67 7.71
CA ARG A 49 7.99 3.78 8.13
C ARG A 49 7.81 4.89 7.10
N ARG A 50 8.53 4.86 5.98
CA ARG A 50 8.63 5.98 5.03
C ARG A 50 7.45 6.14 4.09
N ASN A 51 6.59 5.14 3.98
CA ASN A 51 5.52 5.10 2.99
C ASN A 51 4.23 5.74 3.51
N TYR A 52 4.36 6.88 4.19
CA TYR A 52 3.24 7.74 4.56
C TYR A 52 2.78 8.58 3.36
N ARG A 53 1.58 9.11 3.47
CA ARG A 53 1.02 10.02 2.47
C ARG A 53 1.86 11.30 2.38
N GLY A 54 2.62 11.43 1.32
CA GLY A 54 3.52 12.57 1.13
C GLY A 54 4.08 12.66 -0.28
N PRO A 55 4.86 13.71 -0.57
CA PRO A 55 5.39 13.96 -1.90
C PRO A 55 6.30 12.84 -2.42
N ASP A 56 7.07 12.20 -1.55
CA ASP A 56 7.98 11.13 -1.94
C ASP A 56 7.23 9.90 -2.45
N TYR A 57 6.19 9.46 -1.74
CA TYR A 57 5.34 8.37 -2.19
C TYR A 57 4.69 8.69 -3.54
N HIS A 58 4.11 9.89 -3.65
CA HIS A 58 3.43 10.28 -4.89
C HIS A 58 4.39 10.38 -6.08
N ARG A 59 5.61 10.85 -5.86
CA ARG A 59 6.66 10.88 -6.89
C ARG A 59 6.99 9.45 -7.34
N GLN A 60 7.32 8.54 -6.42
CA GLN A 60 7.66 7.15 -6.76
C GLN A 60 6.54 6.43 -7.52
N LEU A 61 5.28 6.63 -7.10
CA LEU A 61 4.13 6.07 -7.81
C LEU A 61 3.98 6.63 -9.22
N ASN A 62 4.22 7.92 -9.41
CA ASN A 62 4.16 8.54 -10.73
C ASN A 62 5.33 8.11 -11.62
N ASP A 63 6.54 8.04 -11.08
CA ASP A 63 7.71 7.54 -11.81
C ASP A 63 7.47 6.12 -12.35
N LEU A 64 6.88 5.24 -11.53
CA LEU A 64 6.53 3.89 -12.00
C LEU A 64 5.42 3.89 -13.06
N ARG A 65 4.42 4.76 -12.94
CA ARG A 65 3.38 4.92 -13.99
C ARG A 65 3.96 5.37 -15.32
N GLU A 66 4.92 6.29 -15.30
CA GLU A 66 5.62 6.75 -16.49
C GLU A 66 6.42 5.61 -17.13
N LEU A 67 7.15 4.83 -16.34
CA LEU A 67 7.88 3.63 -16.80
C LEU A 67 6.94 2.61 -17.46
N LEU A 68 5.78 2.31 -16.86
CA LEU A 68 4.80 1.40 -17.47
C LEU A 68 4.30 1.93 -18.82
N THR A 69 4.11 3.23 -18.94
CA THR A 69 3.69 3.87 -20.19
C THR A 69 4.77 3.77 -21.25
N GLN A 70 6.02 4.06 -20.92
CA GLN A 70 7.17 3.95 -21.83
C GLN A 70 7.36 2.52 -22.34
N GLU A 71 7.14 1.54 -21.48
CA GLU A 71 7.27 0.12 -21.79
C GLU A 71 6.00 -0.51 -22.41
N ASN A 72 4.97 0.30 -22.67
CA ASN A 72 3.68 -0.14 -23.22
C ASN A 72 3.00 -1.27 -22.42
N ILE A 73 3.15 -1.25 -21.08
CA ILE A 73 2.49 -2.23 -20.19
C ILE A 73 1.08 -1.72 -19.85
N PRO A 74 -0.01 -2.40 -20.25
CA PRO A 74 -1.38 -1.93 -20.10
C PRO A 74 -1.93 -2.17 -18.69
N LEU A 75 -1.26 -1.64 -17.67
CA LEU A 75 -1.59 -1.84 -16.27
C LEU A 75 -1.81 -0.49 -15.59
N ARG A 76 -2.94 -0.33 -14.90
CA ARG A 76 -3.23 0.87 -14.11
C ARG A 76 -2.75 0.70 -12.67
N LEU A 77 -2.09 1.72 -12.12
CA LEU A 77 -1.67 1.74 -10.74
C LEU A 77 -2.51 2.73 -9.92
N TYR A 78 -3.05 2.24 -8.82
CA TYR A 78 -3.76 3.04 -7.81
C TYR A 78 -2.92 3.17 -6.56
N SER A 79 -3.08 4.28 -5.84
CA SER A 79 -2.43 4.49 -4.56
C SER A 79 -2.94 3.51 -3.50
N GLY A 80 -2.09 3.13 -2.57
CA GLY A 80 -2.41 2.30 -1.42
C GLY A 80 -1.19 2.16 -0.52
N ALA A 81 -1.39 1.58 0.63
CA ALA A 81 -0.32 1.10 1.51
C ALA A 81 -0.84 -0.09 2.31
N GLU A 82 0.05 -1.03 2.61
CA GLU A 82 -0.19 -2.02 3.65
C GLU A 82 0.26 -1.42 4.98
N VAL A 83 -0.72 -1.04 5.80
CA VAL A 83 -0.48 -0.30 7.03
C VAL A 83 -0.36 -1.25 8.21
N PHE A 84 0.82 -1.27 8.85
CA PHE A 84 0.97 -1.96 10.12
C PHE A 84 0.14 -1.23 11.19
N ALA A 85 -0.95 -1.87 11.62
CA ALA A 85 -1.92 -1.29 12.52
C ALA A 85 -1.45 -1.41 13.99
N ASP A 86 -0.40 -0.65 14.33
CA ASP A 86 0.11 -0.56 15.69
C ASP A 86 -0.93 0.13 16.59
N PRO A 87 -1.45 -0.56 17.62
CA PRO A 87 -2.47 0.00 18.51
C PRO A 87 -2.03 1.27 19.23
N SER A 88 -0.73 1.51 19.35
CA SER A 88 -0.18 2.66 20.06
C SER A 88 -0.28 3.97 19.27
N ASN A 89 -0.26 3.91 17.92
CA ASN A 89 -0.18 5.12 17.09
C ASN A 89 -1.19 5.21 15.95
N ILE A 90 -1.86 4.12 15.59
CA ILE A 90 -2.76 4.07 14.41
C ILE A 90 -3.84 5.18 14.43
N ARG A 91 -4.38 5.49 15.60
CA ARG A 91 -5.38 6.56 15.75
C ARG A 91 -4.82 7.92 15.36
N THR A 92 -3.61 8.22 15.83
CA THR A 92 -2.91 9.49 15.54
C THR A 92 -2.63 9.63 14.05
N LEU A 93 -2.16 8.55 13.41
CA LEU A 93 -1.86 8.55 11.97
C LEU A 93 -3.12 8.79 11.12
N ILE A 94 -4.26 8.22 11.51
CA ILE A 94 -5.54 8.48 10.83
C ILE A 94 -5.96 9.94 11.01
N GLU A 95 -5.88 10.48 12.22
CA GLU A 95 -6.27 11.86 12.54
C GLU A 95 -5.36 12.90 11.86
N GLN A 96 -4.10 12.57 11.65
CA GLN A 96 -3.14 13.41 10.92
C GLN A 96 -3.21 13.22 9.38
N HIS A 97 -4.09 12.35 8.88
CA HIS A 97 -4.21 12.03 7.45
C HIS A 97 -2.90 11.51 6.80
N GLU A 98 -2.07 10.83 7.59
CA GLU A 98 -0.78 10.31 7.15
C GLU A 98 -0.90 9.00 6.34
N LEU A 99 -2.04 8.30 6.44
CA LEU A 99 -2.23 6.99 5.82
C LEU A 99 -2.75 7.09 4.38
N ILE A 100 -2.34 6.12 3.56
CA ILE A 100 -2.75 6.00 2.17
C ILE A 100 -3.79 4.89 2.07
N THR A 101 -5.00 5.25 1.69
CA THR A 101 -6.09 4.31 1.46
C THR A 101 -6.04 3.73 0.05
N LEU A 102 -6.69 2.59 -0.18
CA LEU A 102 -6.74 1.94 -1.49
C LEU A 102 -7.46 2.83 -2.51
N GLY A 103 -6.73 3.34 -3.49
CA GLY A 103 -7.25 4.19 -4.55
C GLY A 103 -7.91 5.50 -4.09
N GLY A 104 -7.57 6.01 -2.90
CA GLY A 104 -8.22 7.19 -2.32
C GLY A 104 -9.64 6.94 -1.80
N SER A 105 -10.05 5.68 -1.68
CA SER A 105 -11.34 5.25 -1.12
C SER A 105 -11.32 5.29 0.41
N ARG A 106 -12.34 4.75 1.05
CA ARG A 106 -12.35 4.56 2.52
C ARG A 106 -11.75 3.24 2.98
N TYR A 107 -11.29 2.38 2.07
CA TYR A 107 -10.68 1.09 2.40
C TYR A 107 -9.21 1.25 2.75
N LEU A 108 -8.82 0.69 3.90
CA LEU A 108 -7.45 0.68 4.40
C LEU A 108 -6.97 -0.77 4.49
N LEU A 109 -5.93 -1.12 3.74
CA LEU A 109 -5.29 -2.42 3.90
C LEU A 109 -4.45 -2.39 5.18
N VAL A 110 -4.68 -3.33 6.08
CA VAL A 110 -4.02 -3.37 7.39
C VAL A 110 -3.33 -4.71 7.63
N GLU A 111 -2.15 -4.62 8.21
CA GLU A 111 -1.37 -5.72 8.73
C GLU A 111 -1.29 -5.64 10.25
N PHE A 112 -1.17 -6.79 10.92
CA PHE A 112 -1.02 -6.89 12.36
C PHE A 112 0.14 -7.80 12.74
N ASP A 113 0.73 -7.54 13.91
CA ASP A 113 1.68 -8.48 14.52
C ASP A 113 1.00 -9.82 14.78
N PHE A 114 1.66 -10.93 14.41
CA PHE A 114 1.15 -12.29 14.60
C PHE A 114 0.96 -12.66 16.07
N GLY A 115 1.66 -12.00 16.98
CA GLY A 115 1.53 -12.19 18.43
C GLY A 115 0.42 -11.37 19.08
N LEU A 116 -0.29 -10.55 18.31
CA LEU A 116 -1.33 -9.68 18.86
C LEU A 116 -2.53 -10.49 19.38
N SER A 117 -2.98 -10.20 20.60
CA SER A 117 -4.18 -10.86 21.13
C SER A 117 -5.44 -10.43 20.35
N GLY A 118 -6.38 -11.35 20.14
CA GLY A 118 -7.62 -11.08 19.41
C GLY A 118 -8.42 -9.90 19.98
N SER A 119 -8.37 -9.68 21.28
CA SER A 119 -9.05 -8.54 21.90
C SER A 119 -8.40 -7.19 21.57
N VAL A 120 -7.09 -7.14 21.41
CA VAL A 120 -6.39 -5.93 20.97
C VAL A 120 -6.63 -5.69 19.49
N LEU A 121 -6.56 -6.76 18.67
CA LEU A 121 -6.87 -6.69 17.24
C LEU A 121 -8.28 -6.11 17.02
N LEU A 122 -9.31 -6.66 17.67
CA LEU A 122 -10.69 -6.16 17.52
C LEU A 122 -10.82 -4.70 17.92
N ARG A 123 -10.25 -4.28 19.05
CA ARG A 123 -10.28 -2.85 19.46
C ARG A 123 -9.58 -1.95 18.46
N THR A 124 -8.51 -2.41 17.83
CA THR A 124 -7.78 -1.64 16.82
C THR A 124 -8.62 -1.49 15.54
N LEU A 125 -9.25 -2.56 15.08
CA LEU A 125 -10.18 -2.52 13.94
C LEU A 125 -11.38 -1.60 14.23
N GLU A 126 -11.98 -1.69 15.40
CA GLU A 126 -13.06 -0.80 15.83
C GLU A 126 -12.62 0.67 15.83
N ALA A 127 -11.39 0.96 16.32
CA ALA A 127 -10.86 2.32 16.34
C ALA A 127 -10.65 2.89 14.92
N ILE A 128 -10.27 2.06 13.95
CA ILE A 128 -10.17 2.43 12.53
C ILE A 128 -11.57 2.70 11.97
N ALA A 129 -12.52 1.79 12.21
CA ALA A 129 -13.89 1.91 11.72
C ALA A 129 -14.63 3.13 12.27
N GLN A 130 -14.44 3.47 13.55
CA GLN A 130 -15.01 4.68 14.17
C GLN A 130 -14.57 5.99 13.52
N ARG A 131 -13.50 5.96 12.72
CA ARG A 131 -12.99 7.10 11.95
C ARG A 131 -13.43 7.11 10.49
N GLY A 132 -14.40 6.26 10.15
CA GLY A 132 -15.01 6.18 8.82
C GLY A 132 -14.20 5.38 7.80
N LEU A 133 -13.12 4.73 8.21
CA LEU A 133 -12.34 3.81 7.36
C LEU A 133 -12.88 2.38 7.49
N VAL A 134 -12.65 1.59 6.44
CA VAL A 134 -12.96 0.15 6.40
C VAL A 134 -11.63 -0.59 6.35
N PRO A 135 -11.21 -1.22 7.46
CA PRO A 135 -9.99 -2.01 7.49
C PRO A 135 -10.16 -3.35 6.76
#